data_3d6d130bf7dbbba790f1bc949ff9d427
#
_entry.id   3d6d130bf7dbbba790f1bc949ff9d427
#
_cell.length_a   1.000
_cell.length_b   1.000
_cell.length_c   1.000
_cell.angle_alpha   90.00
_cell.angle_beta   90.00
_cell.angle_gamma   90.00
#
_symmetry.space_group_name_H-M   'P 1'
#
loop_
_entity.id
_entity.type
_entity.pdbx_description
1 polymer ?
#
loop_
_entity_poly.entity_id
_entity_poly.type
_entity_poly.pdbx_seq_one_letter_code
_entity_poly.pdbx_strand_id
1 'polypeptide(L)'
;KQDVIDKFKETTVKGSQFKQPLLEFSGACAGCGEPPYAKLITQLFGDRMYIANATGCTSIWGNSSPSTPYTANKAGKGPAWSNSLFEDNAEFGYGMLLAQRAIRDGLKAKVEDVVANGTNEDVKAAGQEWLDTFAVGATNGAATDKLVAALEACGCDKAKEILAQKDFLAKKSQWIFGGDGWAYDIGFGGVDHVLASGKDINVMVFDTEVYSNTGGQSSKSTKTGAIAQFAAGGKETKKKD
;
A
#
# COMPACT_ATOMS: atom_id res chain seq x y z
N LYS A 1 6.42 -20.19 -19.13
CA LYS A 1 6.99 -19.30 -18.09
C LYS A 1 6.21 -19.36 -16.79
N GLN A 2 4.86 -19.42 -16.83
CA GLN A 2 4.03 -19.54 -15.63
C GLN A 2 4.32 -20.84 -14.90
N ASP A 3 4.48 -21.94 -15.61
CA ASP A 3 4.83 -23.27 -15.05
C ASP A 3 6.12 -23.28 -14.21
N VAL A 4 7.02 -22.34 -14.47
CA VAL A 4 8.24 -22.16 -13.67
C VAL A 4 7.97 -21.33 -12.42
N ILE A 5 7.18 -20.28 -12.56
CA ILE A 5 6.80 -19.38 -11.45
C ILE A 5 6.04 -20.18 -10.40
N ASP A 6 5.05 -20.96 -10.81
CA ASP A 6 4.16 -21.72 -9.94
C ASP A 6 4.89 -22.83 -9.12
N LYS A 7 6.12 -23.19 -9.52
CA LYS A 7 6.97 -24.12 -8.75
C LYS A 7 7.56 -23.51 -7.47
N PHE A 8 7.53 -22.19 -7.34
CA PHE A 8 8.15 -21.49 -6.22
C PHE A 8 7.11 -20.76 -5.39
N LYS A 9 7.09 -21.04 -4.10
CA LYS A 9 6.21 -20.35 -3.15
C LYS A 9 6.56 -18.87 -3.13
N GLU A 10 5.60 -18.01 -3.47
CA GLU A 10 5.80 -16.55 -3.63
C GLU A 10 6.20 -15.83 -2.33
N THR A 11 5.90 -16.41 -1.17
CA THR A 11 6.30 -15.89 0.15
C THR A 11 7.73 -16.23 0.55
N THR A 12 8.52 -16.85 -0.33
CA THR A 12 9.95 -17.08 -0.14
C THR A 12 10.77 -16.04 -0.89
N VAL A 13 12.02 -15.81 -0.46
CA VAL A 13 12.95 -14.88 -1.13
C VAL A 13 13.06 -15.20 -2.63
N LYS A 14 13.28 -16.48 -2.97
CA LYS A 14 13.38 -16.92 -4.37
C LYS A 14 12.07 -16.75 -5.12
N GLY A 15 10.96 -17.18 -4.55
CA GLY A 15 9.66 -17.16 -5.23
C GLY A 15 9.13 -15.75 -5.46
N SER A 16 9.35 -14.83 -4.53
CA SER A 16 8.96 -13.42 -4.67
C SER A 16 9.58 -12.76 -5.90
N GLN A 17 10.81 -13.14 -6.26
CA GLN A 17 11.54 -12.57 -7.39
C GLN A 17 11.00 -13.01 -8.78
N PHE A 18 10.14 -14.01 -8.82
CA PHE A 18 9.45 -14.40 -10.06
C PHE A 18 8.13 -13.62 -10.29
N LYS A 19 7.66 -12.90 -9.28
CA LYS A 19 6.49 -12.02 -9.44
C LYS A 19 6.86 -10.81 -10.28
N GLN A 20 5.92 -10.32 -11.08
CA GLN A 20 6.10 -9.08 -11.82
C GLN A 20 6.27 -7.91 -10.86
N PRO A 21 7.37 -7.15 -10.91
CA PRO A 21 7.47 -5.92 -10.16
C PRO A 21 6.52 -4.87 -10.75
N LEU A 22 5.80 -4.16 -9.88
CA LEU A 22 4.97 -3.04 -10.29
C LEU A 22 5.60 -1.69 -9.93
N LEU A 23 6.91 -1.71 -9.72
CA LEU A 23 7.86 -0.62 -9.79
C LEU A 23 8.89 -1.00 -10.86
N GLU A 24 8.83 -0.41 -12.06
CA GLU A 24 9.60 -0.85 -13.22
C GLU A 24 11.00 -0.25 -13.29
N PHE A 25 11.15 0.99 -12.88
CA PHE A 25 12.41 1.73 -12.88
C PHE A 25 12.45 2.69 -11.69
N SER A 26 13.52 3.43 -11.56
CA SER A 26 13.67 4.42 -10.49
C SER A 26 14.51 5.60 -10.99
N GLY A 27 14.09 6.82 -10.62
CA GLY A 27 14.88 8.04 -10.78
C GLY A 27 15.83 8.34 -9.62
N ALA A 28 16.08 7.37 -8.73
CA ALA A 28 16.96 7.51 -7.59
C ALA A 28 18.45 7.63 -8.01
N CYS A 29 19.29 8.07 -7.09
CA CYS A 29 20.74 8.13 -7.28
C CYS A 29 21.31 6.74 -7.60
N ALA A 30 22.41 6.69 -8.34
CA ALA A 30 23.10 5.45 -8.65
C ALA A 30 23.52 4.73 -7.35
N GLY A 31 23.16 3.44 -7.23
CA GLY A 31 23.45 2.65 -6.04
C GLY A 31 22.52 2.91 -4.84
N CYS A 32 21.43 3.64 -5.00
CA CYS A 32 20.47 3.86 -3.92
C CYS A 32 19.84 2.54 -3.45
N GLY A 33 19.81 2.35 -2.12
CA GLY A 33 19.26 1.14 -1.49
C GLY A 33 17.74 1.13 -1.32
N GLU A 34 17.05 2.26 -1.49
CA GLU A 34 15.59 2.35 -1.26
C GLU A 34 14.74 1.62 -2.31
N PRO A 35 14.97 1.80 -3.64
CA PRO A 35 14.12 1.22 -4.67
C PRO A 35 13.98 -0.30 -4.63
N PRO A 36 15.01 -1.11 -4.29
CA PRO A 36 14.87 -2.56 -4.18
C PRO A 36 13.80 -3.01 -3.19
N TYR A 37 13.63 -2.31 -2.06
CA TYR A 37 12.60 -2.61 -1.07
C TYR A 37 11.21 -2.27 -1.59
N ALA A 38 11.03 -1.08 -2.19
CA ALA A 38 9.77 -0.70 -2.80
C ALA A 38 9.38 -1.67 -3.92
N LYS A 39 10.33 -2.08 -4.77
CA LYS A 39 10.12 -3.09 -5.81
C LYS A 39 9.62 -4.40 -5.22
N LEU A 40 10.27 -4.92 -4.19
CA LEU A 40 9.87 -6.16 -3.51
C LEU A 40 8.44 -6.08 -2.97
N ILE A 41 8.09 -4.97 -2.31
CA ILE A 41 6.75 -4.75 -1.78
C ILE A 41 5.71 -4.76 -2.90
N THR A 42 6.01 -4.13 -4.05
CA THR A 42 5.11 -4.17 -5.21
C THR A 42 4.98 -5.55 -5.85
N GLN A 43 6.00 -6.41 -5.75
CA GLN A 43 5.91 -7.80 -6.21
C GLN A 43 4.95 -8.63 -5.36
N LEU A 44 4.84 -8.32 -4.06
CA LEU A 44 4.01 -9.05 -3.11
C LEU A 44 2.58 -8.49 -2.98
N PHE A 45 2.42 -7.18 -3.07
CA PHE A 45 1.16 -6.50 -2.75
C PHE A 45 0.67 -5.55 -3.84
N GLY A 46 1.48 -5.29 -4.88
CA GLY A 46 1.27 -4.19 -5.81
C GLY A 46 -0.07 -4.19 -6.54
N ASP A 47 -0.67 -5.35 -6.79
CA ASP A 47 -1.97 -5.50 -7.44
C ASP A 47 -3.16 -4.93 -6.63
N ARG A 48 -2.94 -4.63 -5.35
CA ARG A 48 -3.95 -4.15 -4.41
C ARG A 48 -3.46 -3.08 -3.44
N MET A 49 -2.31 -2.44 -3.75
CA MET A 49 -1.70 -1.42 -2.88
C MET A 49 -2.34 -0.05 -3.05
N TYR A 50 -2.52 0.62 -1.92
CA TYR A 50 -2.59 2.06 -1.83
C TYR A 50 -1.39 2.59 -1.07
N ILE A 51 -0.74 3.62 -1.61
CA ILE A 51 0.48 4.20 -1.07
C ILE A 51 0.24 5.69 -0.78
N ALA A 52 0.32 6.05 0.50
CA ALA A 52 0.48 7.43 0.94
C ALA A 52 1.98 7.68 1.13
N ASN A 53 2.57 8.61 0.40
CA ASN A 53 4.00 8.84 0.43
C ASN A 53 4.33 10.23 0.99
N ALA A 54 5.18 10.28 2.01
CA ALA A 54 5.71 11.54 2.52
C ALA A 54 6.65 12.18 1.49
N THR A 55 6.58 13.48 1.33
CA THR A 55 7.53 14.23 0.49
C THR A 55 8.96 13.96 0.95
N GLY A 56 9.81 13.53 0.03
CA GLY A 56 11.19 13.15 0.28
C GLY A 56 11.74 12.34 -0.89
N CYS A 57 12.85 11.63 -0.71
CA CYS A 57 13.45 10.83 -1.78
C CYS A 57 12.47 9.83 -2.38
N THR A 58 11.72 9.11 -1.55
CA THR A 58 10.77 8.08 -2.00
C THR A 58 9.63 8.65 -2.85
N SER A 59 9.20 9.88 -2.60
CA SER A 59 8.21 10.55 -3.44
C SER A 59 8.83 11.09 -4.73
N ILE A 60 10.06 11.60 -4.68
CA ILE A 60 10.72 12.18 -5.84
C ILE A 60 11.07 11.10 -6.87
N TRP A 61 11.77 10.04 -6.49
CA TRP A 61 12.05 8.94 -7.42
C TRP A 61 10.83 8.06 -7.68
N GLY A 62 9.83 8.12 -6.78
CA GLY A 62 8.64 7.28 -6.84
C GLY A 62 7.57 7.78 -7.80
N ASN A 63 7.29 9.08 -7.89
CA ASN A 63 6.23 9.58 -8.78
C ASN A 63 6.18 11.11 -8.96
N SER A 64 6.92 11.90 -8.18
CA SER A 64 6.95 13.35 -8.33
C SER A 64 7.83 13.82 -9.49
N SER A 65 8.66 12.96 -10.03
CA SER A 65 9.38 13.16 -11.30
C SER A 65 8.41 13.06 -12.49
N PRO A 66 8.77 13.58 -13.67
CA PRO A 66 7.87 13.57 -14.83
C PRO A 66 7.41 12.19 -15.29
N SER A 67 8.08 11.13 -14.85
CA SER A 67 7.76 9.74 -15.20
C SER A 67 7.46 8.93 -13.95
N THR A 68 6.27 8.33 -13.88
CA THR A 68 5.93 7.40 -12.81
C THR A 68 6.53 6.01 -13.06
N PRO A 69 7.27 5.43 -12.10
CA PRO A 69 7.77 4.06 -12.22
C PRO A 69 6.76 3.00 -11.81
N TYR A 70 5.70 3.38 -11.10
CA TYR A 70 4.64 2.46 -10.73
C TYR A 70 3.76 2.13 -11.93
N THR A 71 3.44 0.85 -12.08
CA THR A 71 2.70 0.32 -13.23
C THR A 71 1.61 -0.65 -12.80
N ALA A 72 0.81 -1.11 -13.76
CA ALA A 72 -0.21 -2.11 -13.56
C ALA A 72 0.18 -3.44 -14.21
N ASN A 73 -0.34 -4.53 -13.67
CA ASN A 73 -0.21 -5.85 -14.27
C ASN A 73 -1.14 -6.02 -15.49
N LYS A 74 -1.11 -7.18 -16.14
CA LYS A 74 -1.93 -7.49 -17.31
C LYS A 74 -3.45 -7.41 -17.04
N ALA A 75 -3.88 -7.52 -15.78
CA ALA A 75 -5.28 -7.36 -15.39
C ALA A 75 -5.66 -5.91 -15.09
N GLY A 76 -4.77 -4.95 -15.37
CA GLY A 76 -5.00 -3.52 -15.09
C GLY A 76 -4.93 -3.16 -13.60
N LYS A 77 -4.42 -4.06 -12.75
CA LYS A 77 -4.30 -3.84 -11.30
C LYS A 77 -2.87 -3.43 -10.95
N GLY A 78 -2.71 -2.37 -10.17
CA GLY A 78 -1.42 -1.86 -9.73
C GLY A 78 -1.54 -0.88 -8.56
N PRO A 79 -0.41 -0.39 -8.03
CA PRO A 79 -0.43 0.56 -6.93
C PRO A 79 -1.15 1.85 -7.28
N ALA A 80 -2.03 2.31 -6.39
CA ALA A 80 -2.52 3.68 -6.37
C ALA A 80 -1.64 4.49 -5.42
N TRP A 81 -0.98 5.50 -5.95
CA TRP A 81 0.00 6.29 -5.23
C TRP A 81 -0.47 7.73 -5.09
N SER A 82 -0.29 8.30 -3.90
CA SER A 82 -0.54 9.72 -3.65
C SER A 82 0.53 10.29 -2.73
N ASN A 83 0.98 11.50 -3.04
CA ASN A 83 1.93 12.23 -2.21
C ASN A 83 1.18 13.08 -1.19
N SER A 84 1.74 13.15 0.02
CA SER A 84 1.31 14.09 1.04
C SER A 84 2.46 15.01 1.45
N LEU A 85 2.16 15.99 2.29
CA LEU A 85 3.19 16.83 2.88
C LEU A 85 4.12 15.98 3.76
N PHE A 86 5.30 16.51 3.96
CA PHE A 86 6.34 15.83 4.74
C PHE A 86 5.90 15.54 6.18
N GLU A 87 5.16 16.45 6.78
CA GLU A 87 4.74 16.40 8.18
C GLU A 87 3.47 15.59 8.45
N ASP A 88 2.55 15.45 7.47
CA ASP A 88 1.19 14.93 7.70
C ASP A 88 0.89 13.57 7.06
N ASN A 89 1.91 12.90 6.54
CA ASN A 89 1.71 11.70 5.74
C ASN A 89 1.13 10.51 6.51
N ALA A 90 1.41 10.41 7.80
CA ALA A 90 0.83 9.36 8.64
C ALA A 90 -0.69 9.54 8.75
N GLU A 91 -1.13 10.76 9.03
CA GLU A 91 -2.55 11.14 9.11
C GLU A 91 -3.25 10.97 7.77
N PHE A 92 -2.60 11.38 6.68
CA PHE A 92 -3.12 11.21 5.33
C PHE A 92 -3.35 9.74 4.98
N GLY A 93 -2.34 8.89 5.18
CA GLY A 93 -2.45 7.45 4.93
C GLY A 93 -3.47 6.76 5.83
N TYR A 94 -3.57 7.19 7.07
CA TYR A 94 -4.60 6.72 8.00
C TYR A 94 -6.01 7.13 7.56
N GLY A 95 -6.18 8.37 7.12
CA GLY A 95 -7.43 8.85 6.54
C GLY A 95 -7.87 8.06 5.30
N MET A 96 -6.92 7.72 4.41
CA MET A 96 -7.18 6.84 3.26
C MET A 96 -7.70 5.46 3.71
N LEU A 97 -7.11 4.86 4.74
CA LEU A 97 -7.60 3.60 5.30
C LEU A 97 -9.01 3.72 5.82
N LEU A 98 -9.31 4.77 6.61
CA LEU A 98 -10.63 4.97 7.20
C LEU A 98 -11.70 5.18 6.12
N ALA A 99 -11.39 5.95 5.08
CA ALA A 99 -12.29 6.18 3.95
C ALA A 99 -12.60 4.87 3.21
N GLN A 100 -11.59 4.08 2.90
CA GLN A 100 -11.78 2.78 2.25
C GLN A 100 -12.60 1.82 3.10
N ARG A 101 -12.36 1.78 4.41
CA ARG A 101 -13.14 0.95 5.33
C ARG A 101 -14.60 1.36 5.35
N ALA A 102 -14.89 2.65 5.46
CA ALA A 102 -16.26 3.15 5.46
C ALA A 102 -17.02 2.77 4.19
N ILE A 103 -16.38 2.90 3.02
CA ILE A 103 -16.98 2.49 1.74
C ILE A 103 -17.20 0.97 1.71
N ARG A 104 -16.21 0.18 2.12
CA ARG A 104 -16.31 -1.29 2.11
C ARG A 104 -17.32 -1.81 3.11
N ASP A 105 -17.46 -1.20 4.27
CA ASP A 105 -18.48 -1.57 5.27
C ASP A 105 -19.88 -1.27 4.72
N GLY A 106 -20.07 -0.17 3.99
CA GLY A 106 -21.30 0.11 3.26
C GLY A 106 -21.60 -0.90 2.15
N LEU A 107 -20.58 -1.33 1.39
CA LEU A 107 -20.71 -2.40 0.39
C LEU A 107 -21.01 -3.75 1.04
N LYS A 108 -20.42 -4.04 2.20
CA LYS A 108 -20.67 -5.26 2.96
C LYS A 108 -22.15 -5.38 3.32
N ALA A 109 -22.75 -4.32 3.85
CA ALA A 109 -24.17 -4.31 4.18
C ALA A 109 -25.07 -4.57 2.96
N LYS A 110 -24.71 -4.01 1.79
CA LYS A 110 -25.45 -4.26 0.53
C LYS A 110 -25.31 -5.71 0.07
N VAL A 111 -24.11 -6.31 0.16
CA VAL A 111 -23.89 -7.72 -0.20
C VAL A 111 -24.60 -8.65 0.77
N GLU A 112 -24.58 -8.37 2.08
CA GLU A 112 -25.36 -9.11 3.09
C GLU A 112 -26.85 -9.10 2.77
N ASP A 113 -27.41 -7.95 2.37
CA ASP A 113 -28.82 -7.86 1.97
C ASP A 113 -29.11 -8.69 0.71
N VAL A 114 -28.23 -8.67 -0.29
CA VAL A 114 -28.41 -9.47 -1.52
C VAL A 114 -28.29 -10.97 -1.23
N VAL A 115 -27.41 -11.39 -0.35
CA VAL A 115 -27.25 -12.80 0.07
C VAL A 115 -28.49 -13.27 0.83
N ALA A 116 -29.02 -12.45 1.73
CA ALA A 116 -30.18 -12.81 2.55
C ALA A 116 -31.52 -12.78 1.76
N ASN A 117 -31.74 -11.75 0.97
CA ASN A 117 -33.04 -11.42 0.38
C ASN A 117 -33.05 -11.50 -1.15
N GLY A 118 -31.93 -11.75 -1.81
CA GLY A 118 -31.87 -11.90 -3.27
C GLY A 118 -32.51 -13.20 -3.78
N THR A 119 -32.88 -13.22 -5.05
CA THR A 119 -33.48 -14.38 -5.73
C THR A 119 -32.49 -15.09 -6.66
N ASN A 120 -31.33 -14.49 -6.96
CA ASN A 120 -30.35 -15.08 -7.86
C ASN A 120 -29.32 -15.88 -7.05
N GLU A 121 -29.34 -17.20 -7.20
CA GLU A 121 -28.49 -18.11 -6.42
C GLU A 121 -27.00 -17.95 -6.73
N ASP A 122 -26.60 -17.59 -7.96
CA ASP A 122 -25.20 -17.37 -8.31
C ASP A 122 -24.65 -16.12 -7.58
N VAL A 123 -25.45 -15.06 -7.51
CA VAL A 123 -25.10 -13.84 -6.77
C VAL A 123 -25.01 -14.11 -5.27
N LYS A 124 -25.93 -14.91 -4.72
CA LYS A 124 -25.90 -15.30 -3.30
C LYS A 124 -24.65 -16.11 -2.96
N ALA A 125 -24.32 -17.11 -3.77
CA ALA A 125 -23.15 -17.95 -3.56
C ALA A 125 -21.85 -17.13 -3.65
N ALA A 126 -21.70 -16.30 -4.69
CA ALA A 126 -20.53 -15.43 -4.86
C ALA A 126 -20.45 -14.35 -3.76
N GLY A 127 -21.59 -13.81 -3.35
CA GLY A 127 -21.70 -12.85 -2.23
C GLY A 127 -21.25 -13.47 -0.91
N GLN A 128 -21.66 -14.69 -0.61
CA GLN A 128 -21.24 -15.40 0.59
C GLN A 128 -19.74 -15.66 0.60
N GLU A 129 -19.14 -16.14 -0.52
CA GLU A 129 -17.69 -16.33 -0.64
C GLU A 129 -16.94 -15.02 -0.43
N TRP A 130 -17.46 -13.90 -0.94
CA TRP A 130 -16.88 -12.58 -0.73
C TRP A 130 -16.95 -12.14 0.73
N LEU A 131 -18.07 -12.37 1.42
CA LEU A 131 -18.24 -12.09 2.84
C LEU A 131 -17.28 -12.91 3.71
N ASP A 132 -17.14 -14.20 3.42
CA ASP A 132 -16.26 -15.12 4.15
C ASP A 132 -14.77 -14.71 4.02
N THR A 133 -14.42 -14.10 2.89
CA THR A 133 -13.05 -13.64 2.62
C THR A 133 -12.83 -12.14 2.88
N PHE A 134 -13.85 -11.41 3.34
CA PHE A 134 -13.86 -9.95 3.45
C PHE A 134 -12.60 -9.34 4.07
N ALA A 135 -12.06 -9.95 5.12
CA ALA A 135 -10.86 -9.48 5.82
C ALA A 135 -9.55 -10.08 5.29
N VAL A 136 -9.59 -11.01 4.34
CA VAL A 136 -8.42 -11.80 3.91
C VAL A 136 -7.89 -11.31 2.57
N GLY A 137 -6.88 -10.43 2.57
CA GLY A 137 -6.34 -9.82 1.35
C GLY A 137 -5.81 -10.80 0.30
N ALA A 138 -5.40 -12.01 0.71
CA ALA A 138 -4.86 -13.02 -0.22
C ALA A 138 -5.96 -13.68 -1.09
N THR A 139 -7.18 -13.82 -0.58
CA THR A 139 -8.27 -14.56 -1.23
C THR A 139 -9.43 -13.68 -1.68
N ASN A 140 -9.63 -12.54 -1.03
CA ASN A 140 -10.75 -11.64 -1.31
C ASN A 140 -10.74 -11.09 -2.76
N GLY A 141 -9.57 -10.95 -3.39
CA GLY A 141 -9.50 -10.51 -4.79
C GLY A 141 -10.21 -11.47 -5.75
N ALA A 142 -9.94 -12.77 -5.62
CA ALA A 142 -10.57 -13.80 -6.46
C ALA A 142 -12.10 -13.90 -6.18
N ALA A 143 -12.49 -13.82 -4.91
CA ALA A 143 -13.92 -13.78 -4.55
C ALA A 143 -14.62 -12.52 -5.09
N THR A 144 -13.92 -11.39 -5.11
CA THR A 144 -14.42 -10.14 -5.73
C THR A 144 -14.67 -10.31 -7.22
N ASP A 145 -13.72 -10.91 -7.96
CA ASP A 145 -13.86 -11.11 -9.41
C ASP A 145 -15.09 -12.01 -9.72
N LYS A 146 -15.34 -13.04 -8.91
CA LYS A 146 -16.56 -13.89 -9.03
C LYS A 146 -17.83 -13.10 -8.71
N LEU A 147 -17.82 -12.32 -7.63
CA LEU A 147 -18.98 -11.51 -7.25
C LEU A 147 -19.32 -10.48 -8.34
N VAL A 148 -18.33 -9.79 -8.88
CA VAL A 148 -18.52 -8.81 -9.96
C VAL A 148 -19.14 -9.50 -11.18
N ALA A 149 -18.62 -10.66 -11.60
CA ALA A 149 -19.18 -11.41 -12.74
C ALA A 149 -20.64 -11.82 -12.52
N ALA A 150 -20.98 -12.31 -11.33
CA ALA A 150 -22.37 -12.68 -10.98
C ALA A 150 -23.31 -11.46 -10.95
N LEU A 151 -22.86 -10.33 -10.40
CA LEU A 151 -23.63 -9.09 -10.37
C LEU A 151 -23.85 -8.50 -11.77
N GLU A 152 -22.83 -8.53 -12.64
CA GLU A 152 -22.94 -8.09 -14.03
C GLU A 152 -23.93 -8.97 -14.82
N ALA A 153 -23.92 -10.28 -14.60
CA ALA A 153 -24.88 -11.22 -15.20
C ALA A 153 -26.32 -11.01 -14.69
N CYS A 154 -26.48 -10.70 -13.40
CA CYS A 154 -27.79 -10.43 -12.81
C CYS A 154 -28.44 -9.16 -13.37
N GLY A 155 -27.70 -8.08 -13.50
CA GLY A 155 -28.15 -6.80 -14.04
C GLY A 155 -29.28 -6.12 -13.27
N CYS A 156 -29.67 -6.60 -12.10
CA CYS A 156 -30.73 -6.03 -11.26
C CYS A 156 -30.27 -4.72 -10.59
N ASP A 157 -31.21 -3.91 -10.09
CA ASP A 157 -30.89 -2.58 -9.57
C ASP A 157 -29.96 -2.64 -8.35
N LYS A 158 -30.14 -3.59 -7.43
CA LYS A 158 -29.21 -3.81 -6.33
C LYS A 158 -27.80 -4.18 -6.82
N ALA A 159 -27.70 -4.99 -7.88
CA ALA A 159 -26.40 -5.31 -8.49
C ALA A 159 -25.73 -4.08 -9.07
N LYS A 160 -26.48 -3.22 -9.75
CA LYS A 160 -25.93 -1.94 -10.30
C LYS A 160 -25.42 -1.01 -9.20
N GLU A 161 -26.13 -0.95 -8.07
CA GLU A 161 -25.68 -0.14 -6.91
C GLU A 161 -24.34 -0.62 -6.33
N ILE A 162 -24.13 -1.94 -6.25
CA ILE A 162 -22.87 -2.51 -5.78
C ILE A 162 -21.78 -2.28 -6.82
N LEU A 163 -22.08 -2.54 -8.10
CA LEU A 163 -21.14 -2.36 -9.21
C LEU A 163 -20.70 -0.91 -9.40
N ALA A 164 -21.50 0.08 -9.04
CA ALA A 164 -21.13 1.48 -9.08
C ALA A 164 -19.87 1.80 -8.22
N GLN A 165 -19.57 0.94 -7.24
CA GLN A 165 -18.41 1.06 -6.36
C GLN A 165 -17.50 -0.18 -6.42
N LYS A 166 -17.50 -0.92 -7.55
CA LYS A 166 -16.79 -2.20 -7.70
C LYS A 166 -15.30 -2.13 -7.40
N ASP A 167 -14.66 -0.99 -7.62
CA ASP A 167 -13.24 -0.79 -7.35
C ASP A 167 -12.88 -0.88 -5.85
N PHE A 168 -13.85 -0.72 -4.97
CA PHE A 168 -13.68 -0.85 -3.52
C PHE A 168 -14.06 -2.24 -2.98
N LEU A 169 -14.59 -3.16 -3.79
CA LEU A 169 -14.95 -4.50 -3.34
C LEU A 169 -13.74 -5.30 -2.87
N ALA A 170 -12.66 -5.31 -3.67
CA ALA A 170 -11.45 -6.02 -3.29
C ALA A 170 -10.75 -5.35 -2.10
N LYS A 171 -10.31 -6.19 -1.13
CA LYS A 171 -9.54 -5.70 0.01
C LYS A 171 -8.20 -5.12 -0.45
N LYS A 172 -7.98 -3.85 -0.16
CA LYS A 172 -6.73 -3.16 -0.45
C LYS A 172 -5.71 -3.38 0.67
N SER A 173 -4.44 -3.28 0.31
CA SER A 173 -3.32 -3.20 1.23
C SER A 173 -2.92 -1.73 1.34
N GLN A 174 -3.17 -1.11 2.49
CA GLN A 174 -2.83 0.29 2.73
C GLN A 174 -1.41 0.41 3.26
N TRP A 175 -0.62 1.27 2.63
CA TRP A 175 0.78 1.55 2.96
C TRP A 175 1.02 3.04 3.18
N ILE A 176 1.90 3.34 4.12
CA ILE A 176 2.47 4.66 4.33
C ILE A 176 3.97 4.55 4.10
N PHE A 177 4.50 5.32 3.15
CA PHE A 177 5.91 5.37 2.80
C PHE A 177 6.52 6.69 3.22
N GLY A 178 7.73 6.67 3.76
CA GLY A 178 8.49 7.87 4.05
C GLY A 178 9.88 7.57 4.56
N GLY A 179 10.73 8.59 4.63
CA GLY A 179 12.09 8.51 5.15
C GLY A 179 12.14 8.64 6.68
N ASP A 180 13.35 8.54 7.22
CA ASP A 180 13.60 8.64 8.65
C ASP A 180 13.30 10.05 9.21
N GLY A 181 13.58 11.11 8.46
CA GLY A 181 13.24 12.47 8.88
C GLY A 181 11.74 12.67 9.08
N TRP A 182 10.91 12.02 8.27
CA TRP A 182 9.47 11.97 8.51
C TRP A 182 9.14 11.14 9.75
N ALA A 183 9.57 9.89 9.80
CA ALA A 183 9.10 8.92 10.78
C ALA A 183 9.64 9.18 12.20
N TYR A 184 10.90 9.63 12.33
CA TYR A 184 11.55 9.82 13.63
C TYR A 184 11.51 11.26 14.15
N ASP A 185 11.26 12.22 13.27
CA ASP A 185 11.29 13.64 13.60
C ASP A 185 9.91 14.29 13.42
N ILE A 186 9.66 14.90 12.27
CA ILE A 186 8.51 15.79 12.10
C ILE A 186 7.16 15.05 12.10
N GLY A 187 7.09 13.87 11.52
CA GLY A 187 5.87 13.05 11.45
C GLY A 187 5.71 12.02 12.58
N PHE A 188 6.63 12.03 13.56
CA PHE A 188 6.65 11.00 14.62
C PHE A 188 5.32 10.86 15.37
N GLY A 189 4.70 11.97 15.73
CA GLY A 189 3.44 11.94 16.48
C GLY A 189 2.30 11.25 15.72
N GLY A 190 2.21 11.49 14.41
CA GLY A 190 1.25 10.82 13.53
C GLY A 190 1.55 9.32 13.37
N VAL A 191 2.84 8.97 13.20
CA VAL A 191 3.28 7.56 13.12
C VAL A 191 2.95 6.82 14.40
N ASP A 192 3.27 7.40 15.56
CA ASP A 192 2.95 6.83 16.87
C ASP A 192 1.45 6.57 17.02
N HIS A 193 0.60 7.55 16.68
CA HIS A 193 -0.84 7.41 16.70
C HIS A 193 -1.34 6.27 15.78
N VAL A 194 -0.82 6.21 14.56
CA VAL A 194 -1.18 5.16 13.58
C VAL A 194 -0.85 3.78 14.13
N LEU A 195 0.35 3.60 14.67
CA LEU A 195 0.79 2.33 15.27
C LEU A 195 -0.06 1.96 16.50
N ALA A 196 -0.32 2.93 17.37
CA ALA A 196 -1.16 2.74 18.56
C ALA A 196 -2.62 2.40 18.22
N SER A 197 -3.11 2.78 17.02
CA SER A 197 -4.48 2.51 16.61
C SER A 197 -4.81 1.03 16.41
N GLY A 198 -3.81 0.17 16.22
CA GLY A 198 -3.98 -1.26 15.95
C GLY A 198 -4.75 -1.58 14.67
N LYS A 199 -4.86 -0.63 13.74
CA LYS A 199 -5.55 -0.84 12.46
C LYS A 199 -4.67 -1.61 11.46
N ASP A 200 -5.33 -2.25 10.48
CA ASP A 200 -4.66 -2.98 9.41
C ASP A 200 -4.06 -2.00 8.37
N ILE A 201 -2.91 -1.46 8.72
CA ILE A 201 -2.14 -0.51 7.91
C ILE A 201 -0.65 -0.85 8.02
N ASN A 202 0.07 -0.67 6.92
CA ASN A 202 1.50 -0.96 6.84
C ASN A 202 2.28 0.35 6.78
N VAL A 203 3.32 0.45 7.59
CA VAL A 203 4.25 1.58 7.59
C VAL A 203 5.61 1.10 7.11
N MET A 204 6.11 1.71 6.04
CA MET A 204 7.45 1.44 5.51
C MET A 204 8.33 2.67 5.67
N VAL A 205 9.28 2.58 6.57
CA VAL A 205 10.29 3.62 6.77
C VAL A 205 11.54 3.26 5.98
N PHE A 206 11.89 4.10 5.02
CA PHE A 206 13.17 4.03 4.31
C PHE A 206 14.21 4.82 5.11
N ASP A 207 14.84 4.12 6.05
CA ASP A 207 15.79 4.73 7.00
C ASP A 207 17.17 4.88 6.37
N THR A 208 17.46 6.05 5.89
CA THR A 208 18.80 6.43 5.36
C THR A 208 19.69 7.09 6.40
N GLU A 209 19.17 7.23 7.64
CA GLU A 209 19.85 7.83 8.79
C GLU A 209 20.17 9.33 8.63
N VAL A 210 19.60 9.99 7.63
CA VAL A 210 19.68 11.44 7.39
C VAL A 210 18.45 11.93 6.62
N TYR A 211 18.19 13.23 6.66
CA TYR A 211 17.28 13.88 5.71
C TYR A 211 17.94 13.87 4.31
N SER A 212 17.74 12.80 3.56
CA SER A 212 18.52 12.56 2.34
C SER A 212 18.15 13.49 1.18
N ASN A 213 16.84 13.70 0.94
CA ASN A 213 16.39 14.52 -0.19
C ASN A 213 16.74 16.00 -0.07
N THR A 214 16.74 16.53 1.13
CA THR A 214 16.99 17.95 1.39
C THR A 214 18.46 18.33 1.48
N GLY A 215 19.36 17.36 1.66
CA GLY A 215 20.80 17.62 1.64
C GLY A 215 21.64 16.95 2.72
N GLY A 216 21.16 15.89 3.34
CA GLY A 216 21.96 15.09 4.28
C GLY A 216 22.03 15.65 5.69
N GLN A 217 20.97 16.32 6.15
CA GLN A 217 20.89 16.83 7.51
C GLN A 217 20.72 15.68 8.52
N SER A 218 21.25 15.87 9.72
CA SER A 218 21.09 14.94 10.82
C SER A 218 19.62 14.80 11.22
N SER A 219 19.16 13.56 11.31
CA SER A 219 17.84 13.19 11.84
C SER A 219 17.98 12.55 13.23
N LYS A 220 16.85 12.25 13.88
CA LYS A 220 16.87 11.44 15.11
C LYS A 220 17.29 10.00 14.86
N SER A 221 17.21 9.52 13.61
CA SER A 221 17.72 8.22 13.20
C SER A 221 19.24 8.18 12.99
N THR A 222 19.89 9.31 12.83
CA THR A 222 21.35 9.39 12.65
C THR A 222 22.08 8.81 13.87
N LYS A 223 23.06 7.94 13.62
CA LYS A 223 23.83 7.29 14.68
C LYS A 223 24.70 8.29 15.44
N THR A 224 24.92 8.02 16.72
CA THR A 224 25.87 8.79 17.55
C THR A 224 27.26 8.77 16.90
N GLY A 225 27.90 9.92 16.83
CA GLY A 225 29.21 10.12 16.22
C GLY A 225 29.20 10.27 14.70
N ALA A 226 28.08 10.02 14.03
CA ALA A 226 28.00 10.20 12.57
C ALA A 226 28.02 11.68 12.20
N ILE A 227 28.79 12.02 11.18
CA ILE A 227 28.87 13.37 10.62
C ILE A 227 27.76 13.56 9.59
N ALA A 228 27.01 14.65 9.73
CA ALA A 228 25.94 15.05 8.81
C ALA A 228 25.83 16.58 8.82
N GLN A 229 25.00 17.14 7.92
CA GLN A 229 24.67 18.56 8.01
C GLN A 229 24.00 18.83 9.38
N PHE A 230 24.37 19.93 10.03
CA PHE A 230 24.04 20.30 11.40
C PHE A 230 24.61 19.39 12.50
N ALA A 231 25.49 18.47 12.13
CA ALA A 231 26.26 17.62 13.05
C ALA A 231 27.69 17.44 12.54
N ALA A 232 28.38 18.54 12.22
CA ALA A 232 29.73 18.54 11.62
C ALA A 232 30.80 17.93 12.55
N GLY A 233 30.63 18.06 13.87
CA GLY A 233 31.48 17.41 14.89
C GLY A 233 31.07 16.00 15.26
N GLY A 234 30.06 15.45 14.59
CA GLY A 234 29.41 14.19 14.94
C GLY A 234 28.15 14.38 15.79
N LYS A 235 27.14 13.56 15.56
CA LYS A 235 25.91 13.60 16.34
C LYS A 235 26.17 13.18 17.80
N GLU A 236 25.77 13.98 18.75
CA GLU A 236 25.99 13.73 20.19
C GLU A 236 24.91 12.85 20.81
N THR A 237 23.66 12.95 20.32
CA THR A 237 22.53 12.20 20.87
C THR A 237 22.44 10.79 20.30
N LYS A 238 21.82 9.87 21.05
CA LYS A 238 21.56 8.51 20.59
C LYS A 238 20.56 8.51 19.43
N LYS A 239 20.65 7.46 18.59
CA LYS A 239 19.59 7.14 17.62
C LYS A 239 18.29 6.89 18.39
N LYS A 240 17.19 7.46 17.90
CA LYS A 240 15.85 7.19 18.42
C LYS A 240 15.41 5.79 17.99
N ASP A 241 14.78 5.08 18.90
CA ASP A 241 14.13 3.79 18.64
C ASP A 241 12.74 3.99 18.05
#